data_5ce0aa4e84ee0018dd13deeebcdce8ec
#
_entry.id   5ce0aa4e84ee0018dd13deeebcdce8ec
#
_cell.length_a   1.000
_cell.length_b   1.000
_cell.length_c   1.000
_cell.angle_alpha   90.00
_cell.angle_beta   90.00
_cell.angle_gamma   90.00
#
_symmetry.space_group_name_H-M   'P 1'
#
loop_
_entity.id
_entity.type
_entity.pdbx_description
1 polymer ?
#
loop_
_entity_poly.entity_id
_entity_poly.type
_entity_poly.pdbx_seq_one_letter_code
_entity_poly.pdbx_strand_id
1 'polypeptide(L)'
;MIGQGTFGHVYKCFDHKHQQLVAVKIIRRNTNTRKQGENEVKTLETLNEQDPDLNNLVRLLQCFEFRGHLCITYELLSLNLYQFLKKNDFKGLNLNLIKRIASQILRALKYIHGFGLFHCDLKLENILLKSESKTSIKVIDFGSAIGNSNPLFTYLQSRYYRAPEVILGCGYDEKIDIWSFGCVLVELYTGQALFPGENERDQLLKIVKVIGEPPIKVLERSMRKNVFFSDGRERLGVKCGLGDIIKPKDKEEGIFEDFIKKILVWEAKERPSAEEALKHAWIRGGLKESPSISKGRLLFNS
;
A
#
# COMPACT_ATOMS: atom_id res chain seq x y z
N MET A 1 -20.43 9.27 -9.60
CA MET A 1 -19.18 9.40 -8.86
C MET A 1 -18.80 8.01 -8.32
N ILE A 2 -17.55 7.59 -8.49
CA ILE A 2 -17.06 6.28 -8.04
C ILE A 2 -15.99 6.38 -6.96
N GLY A 3 -15.43 7.58 -6.74
CA GLY A 3 -14.44 7.84 -5.69
C GLY A 3 -14.38 9.32 -5.34
N GLN A 4 -13.97 9.58 -4.09
CA GLN A 4 -13.68 10.91 -3.59
C GLN A 4 -12.44 10.82 -2.71
N GLY A 5 -11.47 11.66 -2.97
CA GLY A 5 -10.21 11.73 -2.22
C GLY A 5 -9.81 13.17 -1.90
N THR A 6 -8.68 13.31 -1.23
CA THR A 6 -8.10 14.61 -0.84
C THR A 6 -7.87 15.51 -2.06
N PHE A 7 -7.48 14.94 -3.19
CA PHE A 7 -7.04 15.65 -4.39
C PHE A 7 -8.19 15.96 -5.37
N GLY A 8 -9.32 15.25 -5.28
CA GLY A 8 -10.43 15.45 -6.23
C GLY A 8 -11.51 14.39 -6.15
N HIS A 9 -12.31 14.37 -7.21
CA HIS A 9 -13.41 13.43 -7.37
C HIS A 9 -13.15 12.54 -8.58
N VAL A 10 -13.51 11.26 -8.48
CA VAL A 10 -13.38 10.29 -9.59
C VAL A 10 -14.77 9.90 -10.08
N TYR A 11 -14.97 9.99 -11.38
CA TYR A 11 -16.21 9.66 -12.05
C TYR A 11 -16.02 8.53 -13.05
N LYS A 12 -16.99 7.63 -13.12
CA LYS A 12 -17.10 6.69 -14.23
C LYS A 12 -17.71 7.43 -15.41
N CYS A 13 -17.00 7.49 -16.54
CA CYS A 13 -17.42 8.20 -17.74
C CYS A 13 -17.40 7.24 -18.94
N PHE A 14 -18.10 7.62 -20.00
CA PHE A 14 -18.01 6.93 -21.28
C PHE A 14 -17.20 7.78 -22.26
N ASP A 15 -16.12 7.19 -22.78
CA ASP A 15 -15.30 7.79 -23.81
C ASP A 15 -15.93 7.51 -25.18
N HIS A 16 -16.59 8.51 -25.75
CA HIS A 16 -17.27 8.39 -27.05
C HIS A 16 -16.31 8.18 -28.22
N LYS A 17 -15.07 8.65 -28.09
CA LYS A 17 -14.04 8.50 -29.15
C LYS A 17 -13.56 7.05 -29.26
N HIS A 18 -13.27 6.41 -28.13
CA HIS A 18 -12.73 5.06 -28.10
C HIS A 18 -13.78 4.01 -27.72
N GLN A 19 -15.07 4.40 -27.56
CA GLN A 19 -16.22 3.53 -27.26
C GLN A 19 -15.99 2.65 -26.03
N GLN A 20 -15.43 3.22 -24.93
CA GLN A 20 -15.10 2.50 -23.74
C GLN A 20 -15.46 3.27 -22.45
N LEU A 21 -15.64 2.53 -21.36
CA LEU A 21 -15.78 3.11 -20.03
C LEU A 21 -14.41 3.45 -19.46
N VAL A 22 -14.30 4.63 -18.83
CA VAL A 22 -13.06 5.16 -18.24
C VAL A 22 -13.34 5.74 -16.85
N ALA A 23 -12.29 5.89 -16.05
CA ALA A 23 -12.31 6.65 -14.81
C ALA A 23 -11.69 8.03 -15.06
N VAL A 24 -12.39 9.10 -14.69
CA VAL A 24 -11.90 10.48 -14.83
C VAL A 24 -11.75 11.08 -13.44
N LYS A 25 -10.52 11.39 -13.05
CA LYS A 25 -10.17 12.12 -11.80
C LYS A 25 -10.14 13.61 -12.11
N ILE A 26 -11.03 14.36 -11.48
CA ILE A 26 -11.13 15.83 -11.60
C ILE A 26 -10.42 16.44 -10.40
N ILE A 27 -9.29 17.11 -10.63
CA ILE A 27 -8.46 17.70 -9.58
C ILE A 27 -9.11 18.99 -9.07
N ARG A 28 -9.08 19.21 -7.75
CA ARG A 28 -9.59 20.45 -7.12
C ARG A 28 -8.76 21.67 -7.56
N ARG A 29 -9.43 22.84 -7.68
CA ARG A 29 -8.81 24.11 -8.06
C ARG A 29 -8.00 24.75 -6.91
N ASN A 30 -6.98 24.09 -6.41
CA ASN A 30 -6.02 24.76 -5.57
C ASN A 30 -4.60 24.40 -6.03
N THR A 31 -3.64 25.30 -5.75
CA THR A 31 -2.27 25.18 -6.26
C THR A 31 -1.58 23.90 -5.82
N ASN A 32 -1.81 23.45 -4.58
CA ASN A 32 -1.16 22.24 -4.06
C ASN A 32 -1.71 20.97 -4.70
N THR A 33 -3.04 20.84 -4.81
CA THR A 33 -3.65 19.66 -5.44
C THR A 33 -3.38 19.61 -6.94
N ARG A 34 -3.27 20.78 -7.61
CA ARG A 34 -2.89 20.85 -9.01
C ARG A 34 -1.47 20.33 -9.24
N LYS A 35 -0.49 20.81 -8.45
CA LYS A 35 0.89 20.30 -8.50
C LYS A 35 0.99 18.80 -8.28
N GLN A 36 0.20 18.28 -7.34
CA GLN A 36 0.14 16.83 -7.10
C GLN A 36 -0.47 16.07 -8.28
N GLY A 37 -1.51 16.60 -8.91
CA GLY A 37 -2.07 16.02 -10.14
C GLY A 37 -1.08 16.03 -11.30
N GLU A 38 -0.36 17.13 -11.49
CA GLU A 38 0.70 17.24 -12.52
C GLU A 38 1.85 16.26 -12.24
N ASN A 39 2.26 16.09 -10.96
CA ASN A 39 3.24 15.08 -10.57
C ASN A 39 2.73 13.66 -10.83
N GLU A 40 1.46 13.38 -10.54
CA GLU A 40 0.84 12.08 -10.81
C GLU A 40 0.88 11.75 -12.31
N VAL A 41 0.52 12.71 -13.18
CA VAL A 41 0.58 12.53 -14.63
C VAL A 41 2.01 12.23 -15.07
N LYS A 42 2.98 13.07 -14.69
CA LYS A 42 4.41 12.89 -15.05
C LYS A 42 4.96 11.54 -14.59
N THR A 43 4.64 11.13 -13.37
CA THR A 43 5.06 9.85 -12.82
C THR A 43 4.46 8.69 -13.62
N LEU A 44 3.17 8.76 -13.94
CA LEU A 44 2.49 7.71 -14.70
C LEU A 44 2.92 7.67 -16.16
N GLU A 45 3.22 8.80 -16.80
CA GLU A 45 3.80 8.83 -18.15
C GLU A 45 5.10 8.01 -18.19
N THR A 46 6.01 8.25 -17.24
CA THR A 46 7.25 7.46 -17.12
C THR A 46 6.98 5.98 -16.84
N LEU A 47 6.12 5.67 -15.87
CA LEU A 47 5.84 4.29 -15.49
C LEU A 47 5.01 3.51 -16.52
N ASN A 48 4.30 4.20 -17.43
CA ASN A 48 3.50 3.59 -18.49
C ASN A 48 4.25 3.51 -19.84
N GLU A 49 5.52 3.87 -19.92
CA GLU A 49 6.36 3.64 -21.12
C GLU A 49 6.42 2.15 -21.49
N GLN A 50 6.44 1.27 -20.50
CA GLN A 50 6.19 -0.16 -20.66
C GLN A 50 4.71 -0.46 -20.40
N ASP A 51 4.22 -1.61 -20.89
CA ASP A 51 2.84 -2.00 -20.66
C ASP A 51 2.53 -2.09 -19.16
N PRO A 52 1.67 -1.21 -18.61
CA PRO A 52 1.33 -1.17 -17.19
C PRO A 52 0.61 -2.44 -16.71
N ASP A 53 0.07 -3.28 -17.60
CA ASP A 53 -0.50 -4.56 -17.24
C ASP A 53 0.55 -5.57 -16.77
N LEU A 54 1.76 -5.52 -17.32
CA LEU A 54 2.87 -6.38 -16.91
C LEU A 54 3.37 -6.04 -15.50
N ASN A 55 3.28 -4.77 -15.13
CA ASN A 55 3.79 -4.24 -13.87
C ASN A 55 2.70 -4.00 -12.81
N ASN A 56 1.46 -4.43 -13.06
CA ASN A 56 0.33 -4.26 -12.13
C ASN A 56 0.07 -2.79 -11.73
N LEU A 57 0.27 -1.86 -12.67
CA LEU A 57 0.02 -0.44 -12.50
C LEU A 57 -1.22 0.00 -13.27
N VAL A 58 -1.86 1.07 -12.82
CA VAL A 58 -2.97 1.70 -13.54
C VAL A 58 -2.49 2.28 -14.87
N ARG A 59 -3.28 2.11 -15.91
CA ARG A 59 -3.04 2.71 -17.23
C ARG A 59 -3.56 4.14 -17.26
N LEU A 60 -2.65 5.09 -17.48
CA LEU A 60 -2.99 6.46 -17.85
C LEU A 60 -3.47 6.46 -19.30
N LEU A 61 -4.63 7.04 -19.59
CA LEU A 61 -5.18 7.13 -20.95
C LEU A 61 -4.92 8.50 -21.56
N GLN A 62 -5.31 9.56 -20.83
CA GLN A 62 -5.06 10.94 -21.26
C GLN A 62 -5.15 11.91 -20.08
N CYS A 63 -4.59 13.09 -20.27
CA CYS A 63 -4.71 14.23 -19.39
C CYS A 63 -5.19 15.45 -20.19
N PHE A 64 -6.13 16.22 -19.65
CA PHE A 64 -6.65 17.42 -20.30
C PHE A 64 -7.14 18.43 -19.26
N GLU A 65 -7.33 19.67 -19.69
CA GLU A 65 -7.92 20.71 -18.88
C GLU A 65 -9.38 20.94 -19.31
N PHE A 66 -10.29 20.96 -18.32
CA PHE A 66 -11.70 21.25 -18.56
C PHE A 66 -12.23 22.24 -17.52
N ARG A 67 -12.74 23.37 -17.97
CA ARG A 67 -13.26 24.46 -17.12
C ARG A 67 -12.27 24.85 -16.01
N GLY A 68 -10.97 24.88 -16.30
CA GLY A 68 -9.89 25.21 -15.38
C GLY A 68 -9.60 24.12 -14.32
N HIS A 69 -10.06 22.90 -14.51
CA HIS A 69 -9.70 21.72 -13.74
C HIS A 69 -8.77 20.83 -14.55
N LEU A 70 -7.71 20.35 -13.93
CA LEU A 70 -6.93 19.25 -14.46
C LEU A 70 -7.76 17.96 -14.35
N CYS A 71 -7.98 17.30 -15.49
CA CYS A 71 -8.71 16.05 -15.59
C CYS A 71 -7.75 14.95 -16.06
N ILE A 72 -7.67 13.87 -15.31
CA ILE A 72 -6.80 12.73 -15.60
C ILE A 72 -7.68 11.51 -15.86
N THR A 73 -7.51 10.87 -17.00
CA THR A 73 -8.31 9.72 -17.42
C THR A 73 -7.52 8.44 -17.33
N TYR A 74 -8.09 7.45 -16.68
CA TYR A 74 -7.51 6.12 -16.47
C TYR A 74 -8.42 5.03 -17.03
N GLU A 75 -7.86 3.84 -17.21
CA GLU A 75 -8.68 2.64 -17.38
C GLU A 75 -9.67 2.50 -16.23
N LEU A 76 -10.86 2.00 -16.51
CA LEU A 76 -11.84 1.73 -15.46
C LEU A 76 -11.52 0.40 -14.78
N LEU A 77 -11.23 0.47 -13.49
CA LEU A 77 -11.00 -0.69 -12.63
C LEU A 77 -12.26 -0.98 -11.79
N SER A 78 -12.22 -2.09 -11.07
CA SER A 78 -13.29 -2.56 -10.19
C SER A 78 -13.09 -2.07 -8.75
N LEU A 79 -13.48 -2.87 -7.76
CA LEU A 79 -13.39 -2.54 -6.34
C LEU A 79 -11.94 -2.41 -5.88
N ASN A 80 -11.69 -1.50 -4.93
CA ASN A 80 -10.46 -1.51 -4.17
C ASN A 80 -10.48 -2.61 -3.09
N LEU A 81 -9.30 -2.96 -2.55
CA LEU A 81 -9.20 -4.05 -1.58
C LEU A 81 -9.93 -3.75 -0.26
N TYR A 82 -10.08 -2.48 0.14
CA TYR A 82 -10.91 -2.12 1.30
C TYR A 82 -12.39 -2.43 1.05
N GLN A 83 -12.92 -2.03 -0.11
CA GLN A 83 -14.31 -2.36 -0.51
C GLN A 83 -14.50 -3.86 -0.65
N PHE A 84 -13.46 -4.58 -1.12
CA PHE A 84 -13.48 -6.03 -1.22
C PHE A 84 -13.54 -6.70 0.16
N LEU A 85 -12.72 -6.27 1.15
CA LEU A 85 -12.82 -6.73 2.53
C LEU A 85 -14.17 -6.39 3.16
N LYS A 86 -14.69 -5.18 2.90
CA LYS A 86 -16.01 -4.78 3.41
C LYS A 86 -17.13 -5.67 2.87
N LYS A 87 -17.09 -6.06 1.58
CA LYS A 87 -18.03 -7.05 1.01
C LYS A 87 -17.92 -8.44 1.67
N ASN A 88 -16.77 -8.74 2.28
CA ASN A 88 -16.52 -9.96 3.06
C ASN A 88 -16.73 -9.77 4.57
N ASP A 89 -17.47 -8.75 4.98
CA ASP A 89 -17.73 -8.42 6.40
C ASP A 89 -16.44 -8.34 7.25
N PHE A 90 -15.32 -7.94 6.64
CA PHE A 90 -14.00 -7.85 7.28
C PHE A 90 -13.53 -9.16 7.93
N LYS A 91 -13.93 -10.32 7.41
CA LYS A 91 -13.52 -11.64 7.94
C LYS A 91 -12.09 -12.05 7.59
N GLY A 92 -11.36 -11.20 6.88
CA GLY A 92 -10.05 -11.56 6.32
C GLY A 92 -10.15 -12.49 5.10
N LEU A 93 -9.01 -12.71 4.45
CA LEU A 93 -8.91 -13.50 3.22
C LEU A 93 -8.03 -14.73 3.44
N ASN A 94 -8.22 -15.77 2.61
CA ASN A 94 -7.36 -16.93 2.66
C ASN A 94 -5.92 -16.61 2.14
N LEU A 95 -4.93 -17.32 2.66
CA LEU A 95 -3.52 -17.07 2.35
C LEU A 95 -3.17 -17.22 0.88
N ASN A 96 -3.83 -18.13 0.14
CA ASN A 96 -3.58 -18.30 -1.30
C ASN A 96 -3.98 -17.06 -2.09
N LEU A 97 -5.10 -16.42 -1.75
CA LEU A 97 -5.53 -15.16 -2.37
C LEU A 97 -4.59 -14.03 -1.97
N ILE A 98 -4.23 -13.93 -0.68
CA ILE A 98 -3.27 -12.92 -0.19
C ILE A 98 -1.93 -13.08 -0.90
N LYS A 99 -1.40 -14.29 -1.06
CA LYS A 99 -0.16 -14.57 -1.77
C LYS A 99 -0.18 -14.09 -3.24
N ARG A 100 -1.32 -14.33 -3.94
CA ARG A 100 -1.52 -13.85 -5.32
C ARG A 100 -1.52 -12.33 -5.40
N ILE A 101 -2.21 -11.66 -4.47
CA ILE A 101 -2.23 -10.20 -4.37
C ILE A 101 -0.83 -9.68 -4.02
N ALA A 102 -0.19 -10.25 -3.00
CA ALA A 102 1.14 -9.87 -2.53
C ALA A 102 2.20 -9.93 -3.65
N SER A 103 2.22 -11.01 -4.43
CA SER A 103 3.17 -11.15 -5.54
C SER A 103 2.98 -10.08 -6.62
N GLN A 104 1.77 -9.61 -6.84
CA GLN A 104 1.46 -8.55 -7.80
C GLN A 104 1.84 -7.16 -7.25
N ILE A 105 1.56 -6.88 -5.97
CA ILE A 105 2.01 -5.64 -5.32
C ILE A 105 3.54 -5.55 -5.35
N LEU A 106 4.23 -6.63 -5.01
CA LEU A 106 5.70 -6.66 -5.03
C LEU A 106 6.28 -6.45 -6.44
N ARG A 107 5.63 -6.96 -7.50
CA ARG A 107 6.04 -6.65 -8.89
C ARG A 107 5.88 -5.17 -9.20
N ALA A 108 4.75 -4.57 -8.80
CA ALA A 108 4.53 -3.14 -8.95
C ALA A 108 5.60 -2.32 -8.20
N LEU A 109 5.85 -2.63 -6.93
CA LEU A 109 6.87 -1.94 -6.13
C LEU A 109 8.28 -2.14 -6.71
N LYS A 110 8.65 -3.37 -7.12
CA LYS A 110 9.95 -3.61 -7.79
C LYS A 110 10.12 -2.71 -9.01
N TYR A 111 9.09 -2.56 -9.83
CA TYR A 111 9.13 -1.73 -11.02
C TYR A 111 9.24 -0.25 -10.67
N ILE A 112 8.39 0.27 -9.76
CA ILE A 112 8.41 1.66 -9.29
C ILE A 112 9.78 2.01 -8.68
N HIS A 113 10.30 1.17 -7.77
CA HIS A 113 11.59 1.38 -7.11
C HIS A 113 12.77 1.32 -8.09
N GLY A 114 12.64 0.57 -9.20
CA GLY A 114 13.62 0.53 -10.30
C GLY A 114 13.83 1.88 -11.00
N PHE A 115 12.84 2.79 -10.93
CA PHE A 115 12.96 4.17 -11.39
C PHE A 115 13.44 5.14 -10.30
N GLY A 116 13.80 4.65 -9.11
CA GLY A 116 14.12 5.48 -7.95
C GLY A 116 12.92 6.27 -7.43
N LEU A 117 11.71 5.77 -7.68
CA LEU A 117 10.45 6.35 -7.22
C LEU A 117 9.91 5.55 -6.02
N PHE A 118 9.25 6.23 -5.09
CA PHE A 118 8.52 5.64 -3.96
C PHE A 118 7.05 6.01 -4.12
N HIS A 119 6.15 5.05 -3.89
CA HIS A 119 4.70 5.27 -4.00
C HIS A 119 4.17 6.20 -2.91
N CYS A 120 4.63 6.02 -1.68
CA CYS A 120 4.35 6.83 -0.49
C CYS A 120 2.89 6.83 0.00
N ASP A 121 1.96 6.12 -0.62
CA ASP A 121 0.58 5.99 -0.12
C ASP A 121 -0.03 4.61 -0.42
N LEU A 122 0.78 3.56 -0.24
CA LEU A 122 0.30 2.18 -0.41
C LEU A 122 -0.66 1.83 0.74
N LYS A 123 -1.90 1.49 0.38
CA LYS A 123 -2.99 1.10 1.29
C LYS A 123 -4.05 0.32 0.52
N LEU A 124 -5.01 -0.28 1.24
CA LEU A 124 -6.07 -1.08 0.60
C LEU A 124 -6.88 -0.30 -0.43
N GLU A 125 -7.13 0.99 -0.19
CA GLU A 125 -7.90 1.87 -1.08
C GLU A 125 -7.18 2.15 -2.41
N ASN A 126 -5.85 2.05 -2.43
CA ASN A 126 -5.02 2.33 -3.61
C ASN A 126 -4.59 1.06 -4.36
N ILE A 127 -5.20 -0.09 -4.05
CA ILE A 127 -5.01 -1.36 -4.74
C ILE A 127 -6.36 -1.84 -5.23
N LEU A 128 -6.58 -1.81 -6.54
CA LEU A 128 -7.87 -2.14 -7.15
C LEU A 128 -7.82 -3.48 -7.88
N LEU A 129 -8.92 -4.21 -7.82
CA LEU A 129 -9.15 -5.37 -8.68
C LEU A 129 -9.36 -4.90 -10.13
N LYS A 130 -8.76 -5.59 -11.09
CA LYS A 130 -9.00 -5.34 -12.52
C LYS A 130 -10.45 -5.67 -12.90
N SER A 131 -11.02 -6.71 -12.29
CA SER A 131 -12.44 -7.07 -12.39
C SER A 131 -12.86 -7.91 -11.17
N GLU A 132 -14.16 -7.95 -10.86
CA GLU A 132 -14.67 -8.72 -9.71
C GLU A 132 -14.49 -10.25 -9.86
N SER A 133 -14.32 -10.73 -11.08
CA SER A 133 -14.14 -12.16 -11.38
C SER A 133 -12.68 -12.64 -11.42
N LYS A 134 -11.71 -11.71 -11.27
CA LYS A 134 -10.26 -12.01 -11.39
C LYS A 134 -9.52 -11.54 -10.16
N THR A 135 -8.47 -12.25 -9.80
CA THR A 135 -7.53 -11.87 -8.71
C THR A 135 -6.44 -10.92 -9.16
N SER A 136 -6.50 -10.43 -10.41
CA SER A 136 -5.56 -9.44 -10.92
C SER A 136 -5.83 -8.10 -10.30
N ILE A 137 -4.77 -7.46 -9.76
CA ILE A 137 -4.83 -6.14 -9.14
C ILE A 137 -4.01 -5.12 -9.92
N LYS A 138 -4.28 -3.87 -9.63
CA LYS A 138 -3.47 -2.73 -10.07
C LYS A 138 -3.28 -1.75 -8.93
N VAL A 139 -2.06 -1.22 -8.81
CA VAL A 139 -1.72 -0.12 -7.89
C VAL A 139 -2.08 1.19 -8.58
N ILE A 140 -2.72 2.09 -7.84
CA ILE A 140 -3.21 3.38 -8.32
C ILE A 140 -2.71 4.53 -7.42
N ASP A 141 -3.00 5.76 -7.84
CA ASP A 141 -2.80 7.02 -7.09
C ASP A 141 -1.34 7.35 -6.79
N PHE A 142 -0.64 7.87 -7.80
CA PHE A 142 0.75 8.32 -7.75
C PHE A 142 0.90 9.78 -7.37
N GLY A 143 -0.15 10.46 -6.91
CA GLY A 143 -0.12 11.88 -6.52
C GLY A 143 0.81 12.18 -5.34
N SER A 144 1.10 11.18 -4.51
CA SER A 144 2.04 11.25 -3.39
C SER A 144 3.42 10.67 -3.71
N ALA A 145 3.63 10.18 -4.94
CA ALA A 145 4.90 9.57 -5.31
C ALA A 145 6.04 10.59 -5.32
N ILE A 146 7.19 10.17 -4.82
CA ILE A 146 8.41 10.99 -4.77
C ILE A 146 9.61 10.20 -5.28
N GLY A 147 10.62 10.93 -5.76
CA GLY A 147 11.91 10.35 -6.13
C GLY A 147 12.96 10.46 -5.02
N ASN A 148 14.06 9.73 -5.18
CA ASN A 148 15.21 9.67 -4.26
C ASN A 148 15.81 11.03 -3.85
N SER A 149 15.57 12.09 -4.62
CA SER A 149 16.21 13.39 -4.44
C SER A 149 15.56 14.30 -3.38
N ASN A 150 14.51 13.86 -2.67
CA ASN A 150 13.80 14.73 -1.74
C ASN A 150 13.42 14.06 -0.39
N PRO A 151 14.40 13.71 0.46
CA PRO A 151 14.19 12.91 1.68
C PRO A 151 13.63 13.68 2.90
N LEU A 152 13.14 14.93 2.76
CA LEU A 152 12.82 15.79 3.89
C LEU A 152 11.33 15.97 4.21
N PHE A 153 10.42 15.31 3.52
CA PHE A 153 9.01 15.37 3.90
C PHE A 153 8.70 14.47 5.10
N THR A 154 8.30 15.08 6.21
CA THR A 154 7.96 14.38 7.46
C THR A 154 6.51 13.89 7.51
N TYR A 155 5.65 14.30 6.58
CA TYR A 155 4.24 13.94 6.56
C TYR A 155 3.87 13.19 5.27
N LEU A 156 4.42 11.99 5.16
CA LEU A 156 4.14 11.03 4.08
C LEU A 156 3.32 9.87 4.61
N GLN A 157 2.72 9.13 3.70
CA GLN A 157 1.94 7.92 3.91
C GLN A 157 0.65 8.13 4.72
N SER A 158 -0.34 7.36 4.42
CA SER A 158 -1.56 7.24 5.25
C SER A 158 -1.19 6.64 6.61
N ARG A 159 -1.70 7.24 7.70
CA ARG A 159 -1.23 7.01 9.07
C ARG A 159 -1.11 5.54 9.45
N TYR A 160 -2.13 4.72 9.18
CA TYR A 160 -2.13 3.30 9.58
C TYR A 160 -1.04 2.47 8.90
N TYR A 161 -0.53 2.94 7.76
CA TYR A 161 0.49 2.27 6.94
C TYR A 161 1.84 3.00 6.99
N ARG A 162 1.96 4.05 7.83
CA ARG A 162 3.15 4.91 7.91
C ARG A 162 4.30 4.18 8.60
N ALA A 163 5.44 4.17 7.93
CA ALA A 163 6.66 3.57 8.44
C ALA A 163 7.23 4.34 9.66
N PRO A 164 7.83 3.64 10.62
CA PRO A 164 8.32 4.25 11.86
C PRO A 164 9.40 5.30 11.62
N GLU A 165 10.28 5.13 10.62
CA GLU A 165 11.30 6.11 10.26
C GLU A 165 10.70 7.44 9.76
N VAL A 166 9.53 7.41 9.11
CA VAL A 166 8.80 8.62 8.72
C VAL A 166 8.24 9.31 9.96
N ILE A 167 7.66 8.57 10.91
CA ILE A 167 7.14 9.11 12.17
C ILE A 167 8.27 9.75 12.98
N LEU A 168 9.40 9.06 13.07
CA LEU A 168 10.55 9.45 13.88
C LEU A 168 11.45 10.51 13.20
N GLY A 169 11.28 10.74 11.90
CA GLY A 169 12.13 11.65 11.13
C GLY A 169 13.57 11.17 11.02
N CYS A 170 13.78 9.88 10.74
CA CYS A 170 15.11 9.27 10.63
C CYS A 170 15.72 9.32 9.22
N GLY A 171 15.05 9.99 8.26
CA GLY A 171 15.30 9.78 6.83
C GLY A 171 14.65 8.47 6.35
N TYR A 172 14.38 8.38 5.07
CA TYR A 172 13.67 7.22 4.48
C TYR A 172 14.10 6.97 3.04
N ASP A 173 13.84 5.77 2.58
CA ASP A 173 14.06 5.27 1.23
C ASP A 173 12.83 4.47 0.76
N GLU A 174 12.94 3.70 -0.31
CA GLU A 174 11.87 2.87 -0.86
C GLU A 174 11.32 1.83 0.13
N LYS A 175 12.01 1.56 1.23
CA LYS A 175 11.59 0.59 2.25
C LYS A 175 10.36 1.04 3.04
N ILE A 176 9.97 2.32 2.94
CA ILE A 176 8.69 2.79 3.52
C ILE A 176 7.50 2.13 2.83
N ASP A 177 7.58 1.87 1.51
CA ASP A 177 6.53 1.16 0.78
C ASP A 177 6.47 -0.32 1.16
N ILE A 178 7.62 -0.92 1.48
CA ILE A 178 7.70 -2.31 1.98
C ILE A 178 7.05 -2.44 3.36
N TRP A 179 7.23 -1.45 4.24
CA TRP A 179 6.49 -1.39 5.50
C TRP A 179 4.98 -1.33 5.28
N SER A 180 4.50 -0.40 4.44
CA SER A 180 3.08 -0.28 4.09
C SER A 180 2.52 -1.58 3.51
N PHE A 181 3.30 -2.25 2.64
CA PHE A 181 2.96 -3.55 2.09
C PHE A 181 2.77 -4.61 3.19
N GLY A 182 3.65 -4.66 4.19
CA GLY A 182 3.49 -5.55 5.35
C GLY A 182 2.18 -5.27 6.11
N CYS A 183 1.86 -4.01 6.37
CA CYS A 183 0.60 -3.61 7.00
C CYS A 183 -0.62 -4.06 6.18
N VAL A 184 -0.59 -3.85 4.86
CA VAL A 184 -1.65 -4.31 3.93
C VAL A 184 -1.86 -5.81 4.01
N LEU A 185 -0.79 -6.61 4.05
CA LEU A 185 -0.91 -8.07 4.12
C LEU A 185 -1.57 -8.56 5.41
N VAL A 186 -1.17 -7.98 6.56
CA VAL A 186 -1.78 -8.34 7.84
C VAL A 186 -3.25 -7.92 7.88
N GLU A 187 -3.59 -6.76 7.34
CA GLU A 187 -4.97 -6.30 7.26
C GLU A 187 -5.82 -7.19 6.33
N LEU A 188 -5.28 -7.63 5.19
CA LEU A 188 -5.96 -8.60 4.32
C LEU A 188 -6.19 -9.95 5.04
N TYR A 189 -5.25 -10.36 5.89
CA TYR A 189 -5.34 -11.63 6.62
C TYR A 189 -6.32 -11.58 7.78
N THR A 190 -6.27 -10.50 8.58
CA THR A 190 -7.08 -10.36 9.80
C THR A 190 -8.45 -9.71 9.54
N GLY A 191 -8.58 -8.95 8.45
CA GLY A 191 -9.72 -8.07 8.18
C GLY A 191 -9.66 -6.74 8.94
N GLN A 192 -8.61 -6.47 9.73
CA GLN A 192 -8.48 -5.28 10.58
C GLN A 192 -7.12 -4.62 10.36
N ALA A 193 -7.11 -3.28 10.37
CA ALA A 193 -5.87 -2.52 10.27
C ALA A 193 -4.91 -2.90 11.41
N LEU A 194 -3.63 -3.14 11.07
CA LEU A 194 -2.64 -3.59 12.05
C LEU A 194 -2.31 -2.51 13.09
N PHE A 195 -2.16 -1.26 12.63
CA PHE A 195 -1.79 -0.13 13.48
C PHE A 195 -2.80 1.03 13.33
N PRO A 196 -4.04 0.92 13.87
CA PRO A 196 -5.07 1.96 13.74
C PRO A 196 -4.86 3.09 14.75
N GLY A 197 -3.80 3.89 14.58
CA GLY A 197 -3.47 5.01 15.47
C GLY A 197 -4.37 6.24 15.25
N GLU A 198 -4.89 6.82 16.33
CA GLU A 198 -5.73 8.03 16.28
C GLU A 198 -4.91 9.29 15.92
N ASN A 199 -3.63 9.29 16.29
CA ASN A 199 -2.66 10.34 16.01
C ASN A 199 -1.26 9.72 15.85
N GLU A 200 -0.22 10.52 15.56
CA GLU A 200 1.15 9.99 15.35
C GLU A 200 1.74 9.33 16.60
N ARG A 201 1.44 9.86 17.79
CA ARG A 201 1.93 9.27 19.05
C ARG A 201 1.27 7.91 19.28
N ASP A 202 -0.04 7.81 19.13
CA ASP A 202 -0.76 6.55 19.26
C ASP A 202 -0.35 5.55 18.19
N GLN A 203 -0.10 6.02 16.97
CA GLN A 203 0.44 5.19 15.88
C GLN A 203 1.77 4.54 16.29
N LEU A 204 2.72 5.33 16.80
CA LEU A 204 4.01 4.83 17.27
C LEU A 204 3.84 3.85 18.44
N LEU A 205 2.95 4.15 19.40
CA LEU A 205 2.65 3.27 20.52
C LEU A 205 2.07 1.91 20.06
N LYS A 206 1.22 1.90 19.05
CA LYS A 206 0.69 0.64 18.47
C LYS A 206 1.80 -0.17 17.80
N ILE A 207 2.73 0.49 17.10
CA ILE A 207 3.91 -0.17 16.54
C ILE A 207 4.77 -0.79 17.65
N VAL A 208 5.09 -0.03 18.71
CA VAL A 208 5.87 -0.52 19.86
C VAL A 208 5.19 -1.73 20.53
N LYS A 209 3.87 -1.70 20.68
CA LYS A 209 3.12 -2.82 21.29
C LYS A 209 3.24 -4.13 20.52
N VAL A 210 3.46 -4.08 19.21
CA VAL A 210 3.46 -5.26 18.33
C VAL A 210 4.89 -5.74 18.02
N ILE A 211 5.80 -4.82 17.69
CA ILE A 211 7.17 -5.19 17.28
C ILE A 211 8.24 -4.87 18.32
N GLY A 212 7.82 -4.40 19.50
CA GLY A 212 8.74 -4.04 20.58
C GLY A 212 9.26 -2.61 20.49
N GLU A 213 10.12 -2.23 21.43
CA GLU A 213 10.71 -0.90 21.49
C GLU A 213 11.71 -0.67 20.36
N PRO A 214 11.82 0.59 19.86
CA PRO A 214 12.80 0.92 18.85
C PRO A 214 14.24 0.72 19.39
N PRO A 215 15.12 0.15 18.58
CA PRO A 215 16.55 0.04 18.94
C PRO A 215 17.17 1.41 19.21
N ILE A 216 18.17 1.47 20.10
CA ILE A 216 18.85 2.72 20.47
C ILE A 216 19.38 3.43 19.21
N LYS A 217 19.95 2.71 18.26
CA LYS A 217 20.45 3.24 16.99
C LYS A 217 19.38 3.98 16.15
N VAL A 218 18.12 3.53 16.20
CA VAL A 218 16.99 4.22 15.54
C VAL A 218 16.68 5.52 16.27
N LEU A 219 16.65 5.49 17.61
CA LEU A 219 16.38 6.67 18.42
C LEU A 219 17.49 7.73 18.31
N GLU A 220 18.76 7.34 18.18
CA GLU A 220 19.88 8.24 17.98
C GLU A 220 19.80 9.02 16.67
N ARG A 221 19.26 8.43 15.62
CA ARG A 221 19.05 9.05 14.31
C ARG A 221 17.76 9.86 14.22
N SER A 222 16.87 9.73 15.21
CA SER A 222 15.55 10.38 15.18
C SER A 222 15.66 11.88 15.46
N MET A 223 15.27 12.69 14.49
CA MET A 223 15.11 14.14 14.67
C MET A 223 13.91 14.51 15.56
N ARG A 224 12.98 13.57 15.76
CA ARG A 224 11.73 13.77 16.52
C ARG A 224 11.70 12.96 17.82
N LYS A 225 12.84 12.47 18.29
CA LYS A 225 12.96 11.65 19.52
C LYS A 225 12.27 12.34 20.70
N ASN A 226 12.54 13.64 20.93
CA ASN A 226 12.00 14.37 22.07
C ASN A 226 10.49 14.64 21.99
N VAL A 227 9.87 14.48 20.80
CA VAL A 227 8.42 14.61 20.63
C VAL A 227 7.69 13.38 21.17
N PHE A 228 8.31 12.19 21.05
CA PHE A 228 7.68 10.91 21.37
C PHE A 228 8.22 10.28 22.66
N PHE A 229 9.46 10.57 23.04
CA PHE A 229 10.18 9.96 24.17
C PHE A 229 10.72 11.07 25.08
N SER A 230 9.83 11.88 25.70
CA SER A 230 10.21 12.81 26.74
C SER A 230 10.51 12.08 28.05
N ASP A 231 11.55 12.48 28.74
CA ASP A 231 12.05 12.17 30.08
C ASP A 231 11.34 11.05 30.87
N GLY A 232 11.88 9.88 30.77
CA GLY A 232 11.39 8.69 31.47
C GLY A 232 10.71 7.73 30.50
N ARG A 233 11.51 6.81 30.01
CA ARG A 233 11.05 5.67 29.22
C ARG A 233 9.94 4.95 29.98
N GLU A 234 8.68 5.24 29.70
CA GLU A 234 7.66 4.23 29.89
C GLU A 234 8.05 3.10 28.95
N ARG A 235 8.69 2.08 29.50
CA ARG A 235 8.95 0.82 28.77
C ARG A 235 7.60 0.19 28.48
N LEU A 236 7.07 0.52 27.34
CA LEU A 236 5.87 -0.09 26.81
C LEU A 236 6.27 -1.46 26.27
N GLY A 237 6.38 -2.45 27.15
CA GLY A 237 6.71 -3.80 26.74
C GLY A 237 5.76 -4.29 25.63
N VAL A 238 6.24 -5.25 24.82
CA VAL A 238 5.41 -5.97 23.84
C VAL A 238 4.21 -6.53 24.56
N LYS A 239 2.98 -6.04 24.23
CA LYS A 239 1.73 -6.52 24.82
C LYS A 239 1.03 -7.56 23.95
N CYS A 240 1.31 -7.56 22.64
CA CYS A 240 0.69 -8.45 21.67
C CYS A 240 1.60 -8.52 20.43
N GLY A 241 2.41 -9.55 20.33
CA GLY A 241 3.33 -9.73 19.19
C GLY A 241 2.62 -10.11 17.89
N LEU A 242 3.34 -10.09 16.77
CA LEU A 242 2.80 -10.53 15.48
C LEU A 242 2.27 -11.97 15.53
N GLY A 243 2.91 -12.86 16.30
CA GLY A 243 2.44 -14.22 16.51
C GLY A 243 1.08 -14.30 17.19
N ASP A 244 0.79 -13.38 18.12
CA ASP A 244 -0.52 -13.30 18.80
C ASP A 244 -1.63 -12.76 17.88
N ILE A 245 -1.25 -11.99 16.86
CA ILE A 245 -2.17 -11.43 15.87
C ILE A 245 -2.45 -12.44 14.76
N ILE A 246 -1.40 -13.04 14.18
CA ILE A 246 -1.50 -13.99 13.07
C ILE A 246 -2.00 -15.36 13.56
N LYS A 247 -1.56 -15.81 14.75
CA LYS A 247 -1.93 -17.09 15.39
C LYS A 247 -1.81 -18.27 14.43
N PRO A 248 -0.60 -18.56 13.93
CA PRO A 248 -0.41 -19.56 12.90
C PRO A 248 -0.87 -20.94 13.38
N LYS A 249 -1.74 -21.59 12.61
CA LYS A 249 -2.34 -22.90 12.89
C LYS A 249 -1.66 -24.03 12.13
N ASP A 250 -0.96 -23.69 11.06
CA ASP A 250 -0.27 -24.63 10.22
C ASP A 250 1.09 -24.12 9.73
N LYS A 251 1.80 -24.94 8.96
CA LYS A 251 3.11 -24.61 8.42
C LYS A 251 3.08 -23.43 7.44
N GLU A 252 2.02 -23.29 6.65
CA GLU A 252 1.90 -22.21 5.67
C GLU A 252 1.70 -20.87 6.35
N GLU A 253 0.86 -20.81 7.37
CA GLU A 253 0.65 -19.63 8.22
C GLU A 253 1.94 -19.26 8.99
N GLY A 254 2.72 -20.26 9.44
CA GLY A 254 4.03 -20.04 10.06
C GLY A 254 5.06 -19.41 9.10
N ILE A 255 5.06 -19.83 7.83
CA ILE A 255 5.93 -19.22 6.81
C ILE A 255 5.45 -17.81 6.46
N PHE A 256 4.14 -17.55 6.47
CA PHE A 256 3.58 -16.20 6.32
C PHE A 256 3.99 -15.28 7.47
N GLU A 257 3.89 -15.77 8.72
CA GLU A 257 4.34 -15.02 9.90
C GLU A 257 5.82 -14.65 9.80
N ASP A 258 6.69 -15.60 9.42
CA ASP A 258 8.13 -15.34 9.18
C ASP A 258 8.34 -14.25 8.13
N PHE A 259 7.57 -14.27 7.04
CA PHE A 259 7.62 -13.26 6.01
C PHE A 259 7.24 -11.87 6.55
N ILE A 260 6.15 -11.76 7.33
CA ILE A 260 5.72 -10.49 7.94
C ILE A 260 6.74 -9.98 8.95
N LYS A 261 7.34 -10.85 9.77
CA LYS A 261 8.40 -10.49 10.73
C LYS A 261 9.65 -9.91 10.07
N LYS A 262 9.99 -10.34 8.84
CA LYS A 262 11.11 -9.78 8.08
C LYS A 262 10.81 -8.42 7.47
N ILE A 263 9.54 -8.11 7.23
CA ILE A 263 9.09 -6.84 6.67
C ILE A 263 8.88 -5.78 7.75
N LEU A 264 8.22 -6.14 8.85
CA LEU A 264 7.85 -5.21 9.92
C LEU A 264 8.95 -5.16 10.98
N VAL A 265 10.08 -4.57 10.61
CA VAL A 265 11.23 -4.31 11.50
C VAL A 265 11.54 -2.82 11.55
N TRP A 266 12.13 -2.35 12.67
CA TRP A 266 12.44 -0.94 12.90
C TRP A 266 13.42 -0.38 11.87
N GLU A 267 14.49 -1.12 11.61
CA GLU A 267 15.57 -0.70 10.71
C GLU A 267 15.14 -0.92 9.25
N ALA A 268 14.92 0.16 8.50
CA ALA A 268 14.52 0.10 7.09
C ALA A 268 15.48 -0.76 6.25
N LYS A 269 16.79 -0.65 6.48
CA LYS A 269 17.84 -1.44 5.78
C LYS A 269 17.76 -2.95 6.00
N GLU A 270 17.11 -3.39 7.09
CA GLU A 270 16.93 -4.82 7.39
C GLU A 270 15.68 -5.40 6.69
N ARG A 271 14.80 -4.54 6.18
CA ARG A 271 13.66 -4.98 5.37
C ARG A 271 14.14 -5.43 3.99
N PRO A 272 13.59 -6.51 3.44
CA PRO A 272 13.89 -6.91 2.08
C PRO A 272 13.49 -5.81 1.09
N SER A 273 14.18 -5.72 -0.04
CA SER A 273 13.66 -5.01 -1.22
C SER A 273 12.44 -5.76 -1.78
N ALA A 274 11.68 -5.12 -2.66
CA ALA A 274 10.57 -5.78 -3.34
C ALA A 274 11.03 -7.02 -4.14
N GLU A 275 12.23 -6.95 -4.73
CA GLU A 275 12.83 -8.07 -5.45
C GLU A 275 13.24 -9.23 -4.51
N GLU A 276 13.82 -8.94 -3.36
CA GLU A 276 14.17 -9.95 -2.36
C GLU A 276 12.92 -10.58 -1.74
N ALA A 277 11.89 -9.77 -1.44
CA ALA A 277 10.60 -10.23 -0.94
C ALA A 277 9.91 -11.21 -1.90
N LEU A 278 10.02 -10.99 -3.23
CA LEU A 278 9.53 -11.92 -4.25
C LEU A 278 10.23 -13.29 -4.22
N LYS A 279 11.45 -13.37 -3.66
CA LYS A 279 12.22 -14.62 -3.54
C LYS A 279 11.90 -15.39 -2.26
N HIS A 280 11.14 -14.81 -1.34
CA HIS A 280 10.80 -15.47 -0.07
C HIS A 280 10.00 -16.76 -0.25
N ALA A 281 10.22 -17.74 0.63
CA ALA A 281 9.59 -19.07 0.55
C ALA A 281 8.05 -18.97 0.54
N TRP A 282 7.46 -18.04 1.28
CA TRP A 282 6.00 -17.84 1.28
C TRP A 282 5.47 -17.41 -0.08
N ILE A 283 6.14 -16.51 -0.80
CA ILE A 283 5.75 -16.06 -2.15
C ILE A 283 5.99 -17.14 -3.20
N ARG A 284 7.17 -17.84 -3.12
CA ARG A 284 7.56 -18.89 -4.09
C ARG A 284 6.88 -20.22 -3.86
N GLY A 285 6.49 -20.54 -2.64
CA GLY A 285 5.79 -21.78 -2.31
C GLY A 285 4.50 -21.88 -3.13
N GLY A 286 4.43 -22.91 -3.99
CA GLY A 286 3.52 -23.03 -5.13
C GLY A 286 2.10 -22.52 -4.85
N LEU A 287 1.63 -21.66 -5.72
CA LEU A 287 0.22 -21.29 -5.82
C LEU A 287 -0.52 -22.58 -6.17
N LYS A 288 -1.18 -23.22 -5.19
CA LYS A 288 -2.11 -24.30 -5.49
C LYS A 288 -3.12 -23.73 -6.49
N GLU A 289 -3.28 -24.39 -7.63
CA GLU A 289 -4.30 -24.01 -8.61
C GLU A 289 -5.63 -23.92 -7.89
N SER A 290 -6.21 -22.71 -7.86
CA SER A 290 -7.59 -22.59 -7.40
C SER A 290 -8.48 -23.28 -8.41
N PRO A 291 -9.44 -24.11 -8.00
CA PRO A 291 -10.45 -24.60 -8.92
C PRO A 291 -11.06 -23.40 -9.64
N SER A 292 -11.25 -23.53 -10.95
CA SER A 292 -11.87 -22.52 -11.80
C SER A 292 -13.10 -21.96 -11.11
N ILE A 293 -13.16 -20.65 -10.95
CA ILE A 293 -14.28 -19.95 -10.31
C ILE A 293 -15.53 -20.23 -11.16
N SER A 294 -16.35 -21.18 -10.73
CA SER A 294 -17.68 -21.36 -11.27
C SER A 294 -18.49 -20.08 -11.01
N LYS A 295 -19.15 -19.57 -12.04
CA LYS A 295 -20.03 -18.40 -11.98
C LYS A 295 -20.93 -18.51 -10.74
N GLY A 296 -20.71 -17.65 -9.73
CA GLY A 296 -21.63 -17.49 -8.60
C GLY A 296 -21.09 -17.66 -7.18
N ARG A 297 -19.85 -18.13 -6.96
CA ARG A 297 -19.23 -18.08 -5.63
C ARG A 297 -18.10 -17.08 -5.63
N LEU A 298 -18.35 -15.93 -5.01
CA LEU A 298 -17.34 -14.95 -4.64
C LEU A 298 -16.26 -15.64 -3.79
N LEU A 299 -15.03 -15.15 -3.88
CA LEU A 299 -13.77 -15.61 -3.25
C LEU A 299 -13.80 -15.65 -1.71
N PHE A 300 -14.95 -15.85 -1.10
CA PHE A 300 -15.17 -15.80 0.33
C PHE A 300 -15.18 -17.21 0.92
N ASN A 301 -14.53 -17.38 2.05
CA ASN A 301 -14.62 -18.60 2.84
C ASN A 301 -16.07 -18.81 3.33
N SER A 302 -16.65 -19.96 2.98
CA SER A 302 -17.78 -20.54 3.71
C SER A 302 -17.29 -21.21 4.97
#